data_75499b62abc9ce6b6723dde406983298
#
_entry.id   75499b62abc9ce6b6723dde406983298
#
_cell.length_a   1.000
_cell.length_b   1.000
_cell.length_c   1.000
_cell.angle_alpha   90.00
_cell.angle_beta   90.00
_cell.angle_gamma   90.00
#
_symmetry.space_group_name_H-M   'P 1'
#
loop_
_entity.id
_entity.type
_entity.pdbx_description
1 polymer ?
#
loop_
_entity_poly.entity_id
_entity_poly.type
_entity_poly.pdbx_seq_one_letter_code
_entity_poly.pdbx_strand_id
1 'polypeptide(L)'
;MSQAKTLTQAEIDQVLTFISTRRFALRNRVMLLTSFWSGMRVGEIASLTVGDVVNTDGTVKAEVRLSAEQTKGRHPRTVYLPEKLRVELQRYMDLRRAYTDHAQILFVTAGGKGFTANGLALHFFWLYRKAGIAGASSHSGRRSFITNLAAKGVGVRVLASLAGHRSIAVTQKYIDVNDEMIRNAVELV
;
A
#
# COMPACT_ATOMS: atom_id res chain seq x y z
N MET A 1 -10.88 -18.48 7.20
CA MET A 1 -10.69 -17.01 7.32
C MET A 1 -11.31 -16.36 6.09
N SER A 2 -12.25 -15.43 6.27
CA SER A 2 -12.84 -14.69 5.15
C SER A 2 -11.76 -13.86 4.46
N GLN A 3 -11.86 -13.72 3.15
CA GLN A 3 -10.97 -12.86 2.38
C GLN A 3 -11.16 -11.40 2.79
N ALA A 4 -10.08 -10.61 2.82
CA ALA A 4 -10.16 -9.19 3.09
C ALA A 4 -11.02 -8.50 2.01
N LYS A 5 -11.81 -7.50 2.40
CA LYS A 5 -12.66 -6.73 1.49
C LYS A 5 -11.80 -5.99 0.46
N THR A 6 -12.21 -6.02 -0.82
CA THR A 6 -11.74 -5.08 -1.85
C THR A 6 -12.48 -3.75 -1.64
N LEU A 7 -11.73 -2.65 -1.61
CA LEU A 7 -12.30 -1.31 -1.41
C LEU A 7 -12.63 -0.67 -2.76
N THR A 8 -13.79 -0.07 -2.86
CA THR A 8 -14.18 0.79 -3.99
C THR A 8 -13.49 2.16 -3.88
N GLN A 9 -13.48 2.94 -4.95
CA GLN A 9 -12.95 4.31 -4.91
C GLN A 9 -13.73 5.17 -3.90
N ALA A 10 -15.05 5.07 -3.88
CA ALA A 10 -15.89 5.80 -2.94
C ALA A 10 -15.57 5.47 -1.47
N GLU A 11 -15.29 4.20 -1.16
CA GLU A 11 -14.87 3.80 0.20
C GLU A 11 -13.49 4.34 0.57
N ILE A 12 -12.55 4.37 -0.39
CA ILE A 12 -11.24 5.00 -0.16
C ILE A 12 -11.41 6.49 0.12
N ASP A 13 -12.23 7.20 -0.69
CA ASP A 13 -12.49 8.63 -0.52
C ASP A 13 -13.17 8.92 0.84
N GLN A 14 -14.10 8.06 1.26
CA GLN A 14 -14.71 8.12 2.58
C GLN A 14 -13.68 7.99 3.71
N VAL A 15 -12.76 7.02 3.62
CA VAL A 15 -11.69 6.84 4.61
C VAL A 15 -10.74 8.05 4.61
N LEU A 16 -10.38 8.57 3.44
CA LEU A 16 -9.51 9.75 3.31
C LEU A 16 -10.17 11.00 3.89
N THR A 17 -11.47 11.19 3.66
CA THR A 17 -12.26 12.27 4.28
C THR A 17 -12.28 12.13 5.81
N PHE A 18 -12.51 10.93 6.33
CA PHE A 18 -12.44 10.69 7.78
C PHE A 18 -11.03 11.00 8.32
N ILE A 19 -9.96 10.56 7.64
CA ILE A 19 -8.57 10.80 8.05
C ILE A 19 -8.26 12.30 8.10
N SER A 20 -8.76 13.11 7.14
CA SER A 20 -8.45 14.53 7.03
C SER A 20 -8.82 15.34 8.27
N THR A 21 -9.82 14.89 9.04
CA THR A 21 -10.29 15.52 10.27
C THR A 21 -9.58 15.03 11.53
N ARG A 22 -8.56 14.17 11.41
CA ARG A 22 -7.93 13.52 12.57
C ARG A 22 -6.48 13.97 12.77
N ARG A 23 -6.00 13.82 14.01
CA ARG A 23 -4.58 14.00 14.33
C ARG A 23 -3.73 13.09 13.43
N PHE A 24 -2.61 13.58 12.96
CA PHE A 24 -1.72 12.87 12.03
C PHE A 24 -2.35 12.54 10.66
N ALA A 25 -3.27 13.40 10.18
CA ALA A 25 -4.00 13.22 8.93
C ALA A 25 -3.09 12.84 7.76
N LEU A 26 -2.04 13.62 7.48
CA LEU A 26 -1.14 13.38 6.35
C LEU A 26 -0.40 12.04 6.48
N ARG A 27 0.14 11.69 7.66
CA ARG A 27 0.77 10.39 7.90
C ARG A 27 -0.19 9.23 7.61
N ASN A 28 -1.40 9.29 8.19
CA ASN A 28 -2.39 8.23 8.05
C ASN A 28 -2.86 8.09 6.59
N ARG A 29 -3.02 9.23 5.89
CA ARG A 29 -3.33 9.28 4.47
C ARG A 29 -2.25 8.58 3.65
N VAL A 30 -1.00 8.94 3.84
CA VAL A 30 0.12 8.38 3.07
C VAL A 30 0.30 6.89 3.36
N MET A 31 0.19 6.44 4.61
CA MET A 31 0.22 5.01 4.95
C MET A 31 -0.87 4.21 4.23
N LEU A 32 -2.11 4.73 4.22
CA LEU A 32 -3.24 4.10 3.51
C LEU A 32 -2.98 4.03 2.00
N LEU A 33 -2.58 5.16 1.40
CA LEU A 33 -2.31 5.24 -0.03
C LEU A 33 -1.12 4.39 -0.45
N THR A 34 -0.10 4.24 0.40
CA THR A 34 1.02 3.31 0.17
C THR A 34 0.50 1.88 0.04
N SER A 35 -0.38 1.43 0.94
CA SER A 35 -0.99 0.10 0.81
C SER A 35 -1.82 -0.04 -0.47
N PHE A 36 -2.61 0.98 -0.82
CA PHE A 36 -3.59 0.95 -1.89
C PHE A 36 -2.97 1.14 -3.30
N TRP A 37 -1.90 1.94 -3.42
CA TRP A 37 -1.30 2.26 -4.72
C TRP A 37 0.00 1.51 -5.02
N SER A 38 0.64 0.91 -4.03
CA SER A 38 1.85 0.09 -4.23
C SER A 38 1.66 -1.38 -3.90
N GLY A 39 0.55 -1.73 -3.27
CA GLY A 39 0.27 -3.10 -2.85
C GLY A 39 1.23 -3.63 -1.77
N MET A 40 1.97 -2.78 -1.07
CA MET A 40 2.83 -3.19 0.05
C MET A 40 2.02 -3.87 1.16
N ARG A 41 2.62 -4.88 1.79
CA ARG A 41 2.08 -5.47 3.00
C ARG A 41 2.25 -4.53 4.18
N VAL A 42 1.34 -4.62 5.16
CA VAL A 42 1.38 -3.76 6.36
C VAL A 42 2.71 -3.86 7.11
N GLY A 43 3.32 -5.03 7.17
CA GLY A 43 4.65 -5.22 7.77
C GLY A 43 5.76 -4.52 6.99
N GLU A 44 5.70 -4.56 5.67
CA GLU A 44 6.62 -3.86 4.78
C GLU A 44 6.50 -2.33 4.98
N ILE A 45 5.27 -1.80 5.04
CA ILE A 45 5.02 -0.37 5.30
C ILE A 45 5.55 0.05 6.68
N ALA A 46 5.35 -0.79 7.70
CA ALA A 46 5.80 -0.51 9.07
C ALA A 46 7.33 -0.46 9.20
N SER A 47 8.05 -1.23 8.37
CA SER A 47 9.52 -1.32 8.39
C SER A 47 10.24 -0.31 7.49
N LEU A 48 9.51 0.49 6.70
CA LEU A 48 10.15 1.48 5.82
C LEU A 48 10.95 2.49 6.63
N THR A 49 12.16 2.76 6.15
CA THR A 49 12.99 3.88 6.60
C THR A 49 12.89 5.06 5.64
N VAL A 50 13.35 6.21 6.06
CA VAL A 50 13.48 7.39 5.19
C VAL A 50 14.38 7.06 3.99
N GLY A 51 15.49 6.40 4.21
CA GLY A 51 16.45 6.02 3.16
C GLY A 51 15.91 4.99 2.15
N ASP A 52 14.90 4.21 2.51
CA ASP A 52 14.23 3.32 1.54
C ASP A 52 13.46 4.14 0.48
N VAL A 53 12.91 5.29 0.87
CA VAL A 53 11.93 6.06 0.08
C VAL A 53 12.52 7.33 -0.51
N VAL A 54 13.54 7.93 0.12
CA VAL A 54 14.09 9.24 -0.25
C VAL A 54 15.52 9.11 -0.77
N ASN A 55 15.83 9.84 -1.83
CA ASN A 55 17.18 10.00 -2.37
C ASN A 55 18.01 10.95 -1.48
N THR A 56 19.31 11.01 -1.72
CA THR A 56 20.23 11.91 -1.02
C THR A 56 19.95 13.39 -1.26
N ASP A 57 19.29 13.72 -2.39
CA ASP A 57 18.85 15.08 -2.74
C ASP A 57 17.48 15.45 -2.12
N GLY A 58 16.88 14.59 -1.33
CA GLY A 58 15.57 14.79 -0.69
C GLY A 58 14.35 14.45 -1.54
N THR A 59 14.53 14.03 -2.78
CA THR A 59 13.42 13.62 -3.65
C THR A 59 12.95 12.20 -3.35
N VAL A 60 11.65 11.94 -3.54
CA VAL A 60 11.09 10.58 -3.37
C VAL A 60 11.46 9.70 -4.56
N LYS A 61 11.98 8.50 -4.26
CA LYS A 61 12.38 7.48 -5.24
C LYS A 61 11.20 6.98 -6.07
N ALA A 62 11.46 6.54 -7.31
CA ALA A 62 10.47 5.87 -8.14
C ALA A 62 10.24 4.40 -7.72
N GLU A 63 11.20 3.80 -7.03
CA GLU A 63 11.15 2.42 -6.54
C GLU A 63 11.75 2.30 -5.14
N VAL A 64 11.24 1.34 -4.39
CA VAL A 64 11.73 0.93 -3.06
C VAL A 64 12.24 -0.49 -3.14
N ARG A 65 13.48 -0.71 -2.73
CA ARG A 65 14.08 -2.06 -2.62
C ARG A 65 13.93 -2.55 -1.18
N LEU A 66 12.97 -3.44 -0.98
CA LEU A 66 12.76 -4.07 0.32
C LEU A 66 13.80 -5.17 0.53
N SER A 67 14.49 -5.15 1.66
CA SER A 67 15.43 -6.18 2.07
C SER A 67 14.70 -7.48 2.46
N ALA A 68 15.45 -8.56 2.65
CA ALA A 68 14.90 -9.83 3.10
C ALA A 68 14.22 -9.71 4.48
N GLU A 69 14.78 -8.91 5.37
CA GLU A 69 14.25 -8.68 6.74
C GLU A 69 12.92 -7.94 6.73
N GLN A 70 12.72 -7.03 5.76
CA GLN A 70 11.49 -6.26 5.61
C GLN A 70 10.34 -7.08 5.01
N THR A 71 10.62 -8.25 4.43
CA THR A 71 9.60 -9.07 3.76
C THR A 71 9.20 -10.30 4.57
N LYS A 72 7.91 -10.66 4.56
CA LYS A 72 7.39 -11.83 5.30
C LYS A 72 8.07 -13.15 4.90
N GLY A 73 8.50 -13.29 3.66
CA GLY A 73 9.10 -14.52 3.13
C GLY A 73 10.63 -14.51 3.13
N ARG A 74 11.26 -13.50 3.72
CA ARG A 74 12.71 -13.26 3.68
C ARG A 74 13.31 -13.27 2.26
N HIS A 75 12.56 -12.79 1.28
CA HIS A 75 13.01 -12.59 -0.09
C HIS A 75 12.95 -11.11 -0.44
N PRO A 76 14.07 -10.50 -0.82
CA PRO A 76 14.08 -9.10 -1.23
C PRO A 76 13.18 -8.91 -2.46
N ARG A 77 12.56 -7.75 -2.57
CA ARG A 77 11.74 -7.38 -3.73
C ARG A 77 11.77 -5.88 -3.97
N THR A 78 11.56 -5.48 -5.22
CA THR A 78 11.37 -4.08 -5.59
C THR A 78 9.87 -3.77 -5.64
N VAL A 79 9.50 -2.60 -5.12
CA VAL A 79 8.16 -2.03 -5.19
C VAL A 79 8.24 -0.73 -5.95
N TYR A 80 7.45 -0.61 -7.02
CA TYR A 80 7.37 0.60 -7.83
C TYR A 80 6.35 1.56 -7.24
N LEU A 81 6.72 2.83 -7.13
CA LEU A 81 5.87 3.90 -6.60
C LEU A 81 5.31 4.73 -7.75
N PRO A 82 3.99 4.70 -7.99
CA PRO A 82 3.37 5.55 -9.00
C PRO A 82 3.53 7.03 -8.62
N GLU A 83 3.57 7.91 -9.62
CA GLU A 83 3.81 9.35 -9.43
C GLU A 83 2.90 9.96 -8.36
N LYS A 84 1.60 9.67 -8.42
CA LYS A 84 0.64 10.14 -7.41
C LYS A 84 0.99 9.76 -5.97
N LEU A 85 1.61 8.59 -5.74
CA LEU A 85 2.08 8.18 -4.41
C LEU A 85 3.36 8.93 -4.04
N ARG A 86 4.25 9.15 -5.00
CA ARG A 86 5.49 9.93 -4.76
C ARG A 86 5.17 11.37 -4.33
N VAL A 87 4.18 12.00 -4.95
CA VAL A 87 3.71 13.35 -4.55
C VAL A 87 3.19 13.35 -3.11
N GLU A 88 2.40 12.37 -2.71
CA GLU A 88 1.88 12.27 -1.33
C GLU A 88 3.02 11.99 -0.32
N LEU A 89 3.96 11.13 -0.67
CA LEU A 89 5.15 10.85 0.15
C LEU A 89 6.03 12.10 0.28
N GLN A 90 6.24 12.85 -0.81
CA GLN A 90 7.01 14.08 -0.77
C GLN A 90 6.39 15.10 0.20
N ARG A 91 5.08 15.34 0.10
CA ARG A 91 4.36 16.21 1.04
C ARG A 91 4.54 15.78 2.51
N TYR A 92 4.53 14.47 2.75
CA TYR A 92 4.73 13.93 4.10
C TYR A 92 6.17 14.16 4.58
N MET A 93 7.16 13.98 3.71
CA MET A 93 8.56 14.25 4.02
C MET A 93 8.82 15.73 4.28
N ASP A 94 8.25 16.63 3.46
CA ASP A 94 8.36 18.08 3.64
C ASP A 94 7.84 18.53 5.01
N LEU A 95 6.71 17.94 5.45
CA LEU A 95 6.17 18.18 6.79
C LEU A 95 7.09 17.66 7.90
N ARG A 96 7.68 16.48 7.70
CA ARG A 96 8.57 15.86 8.71
C ARG A 96 9.91 16.57 8.84
N ARG A 97 10.40 17.24 7.82
CA ARG A 97 11.74 17.85 7.74
C ARG A 97 12.88 16.87 8.09
N ALA A 98 12.69 15.56 7.84
CA ALA A 98 13.57 14.49 8.25
C ALA A 98 14.30 13.87 7.05
N TYR A 99 14.92 14.71 6.21
CA TYR A 99 15.62 14.22 5.01
C TYR A 99 17.03 13.67 5.27
N THR A 100 17.65 14.07 6.36
CA THR A 100 19.06 13.81 6.61
C THR A 100 19.33 12.51 7.34
N ASP A 101 18.38 12.01 8.13
CA ASP A 101 18.52 10.73 8.85
C ASP A 101 17.84 9.60 8.08
N HIS A 102 18.58 8.99 7.16
CA HIS A 102 18.12 7.90 6.31
C HIS A 102 17.80 6.61 7.07
N ALA A 103 18.38 6.40 8.27
CA ALA A 103 18.08 5.24 9.11
C ALA A 103 16.75 5.35 9.86
N GLN A 104 16.19 6.55 9.93
CA GLN A 104 14.98 6.81 10.69
C GLN A 104 13.76 6.10 10.07
N ILE A 105 12.92 5.49 10.92
CA ILE A 105 11.65 4.87 10.47
C ILE A 105 10.75 5.93 9.82
N LEU A 106 10.19 5.59 8.66
CA LEU A 106 9.37 6.50 7.85
C LEU A 106 8.06 6.88 8.56
N PHE A 107 7.35 5.91 9.13
CA PHE A 107 6.07 6.12 9.79
C PHE A 107 6.17 5.88 11.29
N VAL A 108 6.04 6.96 12.08
CA VAL A 108 6.13 6.90 13.53
C VAL A 108 4.76 7.05 14.20
N THR A 109 4.61 6.42 15.35
CA THR A 109 3.43 6.56 16.24
C THR A 109 3.38 7.94 16.90
N ALA A 110 2.35 8.20 17.69
CA ALA A 110 2.26 9.42 18.49
C ALA A 110 3.40 9.56 19.53
N GLY A 111 3.96 8.44 19.96
CA GLY A 111 5.10 8.40 20.90
C GLY A 111 6.48 8.44 20.21
N GLY A 112 6.55 8.74 18.90
CA GLY A 112 7.82 8.86 18.15
C GLY A 112 8.48 7.54 17.77
N LYS A 113 7.95 6.39 18.18
CA LYS A 113 8.47 5.06 17.83
C LYS A 113 7.84 4.55 16.52
N GLY A 114 8.57 3.71 15.77
CA GLY A 114 8.02 3.02 14.60
C GLY A 114 6.78 2.16 14.96
N PHE A 115 5.91 1.95 13.98
CA PHE A 115 4.85 0.94 14.13
C PHE A 115 5.45 -0.46 14.06
N THR A 116 4.95 -1.39 14.88
CA THR A 116 5.09 -2.82 14.61
C THR A 116 4.10 -3.23 13.51
N ALA A 117 4.34 -4.36 12.84
CA ALA A 117 3.42 -4.90 11.85
C ALA A 117 1.98 -5.08 12.40
N ASN A 118 1.87 -5.63 13.61
CA ASN A 118 0.59 -5.81 14.30
C ASN A 118 -0.04 -4.48 14.72
N GLY A 119 0.77 -3.54 15.21
CA GLY A 119 0.32 -2.20 15.58
C GLY A 119 -0.23 -1.43 14.39
N LEU A 120 0.41 -1.51 13.22
CA LEU A 120 -0.08 -0.87 12.01
C LEU A 120 -1.32 -1.60 11.45
N ALA A 121 -1.38 -2.94 11.55
CA ALA A 121 -2.57 -3.69 11.17
C ALA A 121 -3.80 -3.29 12.00
N LEU A 122 -3.62 -3.15 13.32
CA LEU A 122 -4.67 -2.69 14.22
C LEU A 122 -5.05 -1.21 13.94
N HIS A 123 -4.06 -0.37 13.62
CA HIS A 123 -4.31 1.02 13.25
C HIS A 123 -5.19 1.12 11.99
N PHE A 124 -4.90 0.36 10.93
CA PHE A 124 -5.74 0.29 9.73
C PHE A 124 -7.15 -0.26 10.02
N PHE A 125 -7.25 -1.30 10.83
CA PHE A 125 -8.55 -1.82 11.26
C PHE A 125 -9.43 -0.73 11.90
N TRP A 126 -8.86 0.06 12.82
CA TRP A 126 -9.60 1.14 13.46
C TRP A 126 -9.88 2.31 12.51
N LEU A 127 -9.00 2.64 11.58
CA LEU A 127 -9.25 3.67 10.57
C LEU A 127 -10.47 3.29 9.72
N TYR A 128 -10.51 2.08 9.18
CA TYR A 128 -11.63 1.60 8.38
C TYR A 128 -12.92 1.56 9.19
N ARG A 129 -12.88 0.95 10.37
CA ARG A 129 -14.07 0.83 11.22
C ARG A 129 -14.67 2.18 11.61
N LYS A 130 -13.82 3.14 12.01
CA LYS A 130 -14.26 4.50 12.39
C LYS A 130 -14.70 5.33 11.19
N ALA A 131 -14.21 5.05 10.01
CA ALA A 131 -14.69 5.64 8.77
C ALA A 131 -16.00 4.97 8.25
N GLY A 132 -16.54 3.97 8.95
CA GLY A 132 -17.78 3.30 8.54
C GLY A 132 -17.60 2.20 7.49
N ILE A 133 -16.38 1.75 7.22
CA ILE A 133 -16.11 0.69 6.24
C ILE A 133 -16.08 -0.67 6.92
N ALA A 134 -17.20 -1.40 6.83
CA ALA A 134 -17.30 -2.75 7.36
C ALA A 134 -16.52 -3.77 6.52
N GLY A 135 -15.95 -4.81 7.17
CA GLY A 135 -15.24 -5.92 6.51
C GLY A 135 -13.84 -5.58 6.00
N ALA A 136 -13.40 -4.32 6.09
CA ALA A 136 -12.04 -3.94 5.71
C ALA A 136 -11.01 -4.31 6.79
N SER A 137 -9.81 -4.64 6.34
CA SER A 137 -8.66 -5.02 7.17
C SER A 137 -7.36 -4.43 6.64
N SER A 138 -6.26 -4.67 7.33
CA SER A 138 -4.91 -4.27 6.87
C SER A 138 -4.51 -4.82 5.50
N HIS A 139 -5.19 -5.86 5.02
CA HIS A 139 -4.96 -6.45 3.69
C HIS A 139 -5.83 -5.83 2.60
N SER A 140 -6.83 -5.02 2.94
CA SER A 140 -7.80 -4.48 1.98
C SER A 140 -7.16 -3.56 0.93
N GLY A 141 -6.23 -2.68 1.33
CA GLY A 141 -5.52 -1.82 0.38
C GLY A 141 -4.75 -2.63 -0.67
N ARG A 142 -3.95 -3.59 -0.21
CA ARG A 142 -3.20 -4.49 -1.11
C ARG A 142 -4.12 -5.35 -1.98
N ARG A 143 -5.24 -5.87 -1.43
CA ARG A 143 -6.22 -6.61 -2.21
C ARG A 143 -6.79 -5.73 -3.33
N SER A 144 -7.22 -4.52 -2.99
CA SER A 144 -7.74 -3.57 -3.98
C SER A 144 -6.71 -3.23 -5.07
N PHE A 145 -5.43 -3.07 -4.70
CA PHE A 145 -4.35 -2.87 -5.68
C PHE A 145 -4.30 -3.99 -6.71
N ILE A 146 -4.28 -5.26 -6.26
CA ILE A 146 -4.18 -6.41 -7.17
C ILE A 146 -5.46 -6.55 -8.00
N THR A 147 -6.64 -6.48 -7.37
CA THR A 147 -7.94 -6.62 -8.05
C THR A 147 -8.17 -5.51 -9.09
N ASN A 148 -7.84 -4.26 -8.75
CA ASN A 148 -8.00 -3.12 -9.67
C ASN A 148 -7.06 -3.22 -10.89
N LEU A 149 -5.85 -3.73 -10.72
CA LEU A 149 -4.94 -3.96 -11.83
C LEU A 149 -5.39 -5.15 -12.69
N ALA A 150 -5.91 -6.21 -12.07
CA ALA A 150 -6.50 -7.34 -12.78
C ALA A 150 -7.68 -6.90 -13.65
N ALA A 151 -8.60 -6.10 -13.10
CA ALA A 151 -9.74 -5.53 -13.83
C ALA A 151 -9.33 -4.65 -15.02
N LYS A 152 -8.11 -4.10 -14.99
CA LYS A 152 -7.51 -3.34 -16.10
C LYS A 152 -6.76 -4.21 -17.13
N GLY A 153 -6.87 -5.53 -17.04
CA GLY A 153 -6.25 -6.45 -17.98
C GLY A 153 -4.77 -6.75 -17.73
N VAL A 154 -4.21 -6.36 -16.57
CA VAL A 154 -2.81 -6.67 -16.24
C VAL A 154 -2.66 -8.16 -16.03
N GLY A 155 -1.76 -8.79 -16.80
CA GLY A 155 -1.55 -10.25 -16.78
C GLY A 155 -1.12 -10.78 -15.41
N VAL A 156 -1.57 -11.99 -15.05
CA VAL A 156 -1.37 -12.61 -13.74
C VAL A 156 0.09 -12.72 -13.30
N ARG A 157 1.03 -12.93 -14.25
CA ARG A 157 2.47 -12.99 -13.94
C ARG A 157 3.01 -11.65 -13.49
N VAL A 158 2.58 -10.56 -14.15
CA VAL A 158 2.96 -9.19 -13.76
C VAL A 158 2.37 -8.86 -12.38
N LEU A 159 1.09 -9.19 -12.14
CA LEU A 159 0.46 -9.03 -10.85
C LEU A 159 1.16 -9.81 -9.73
N ALA A 160 1.57 -11.05 -9.99
CA ALA A 160 2.33 -11.86 -9.04
C ALA A 160 3.66 -11.20 -8.69
N SER A 161 4.39 -10.70 -9.69
CA SER A 161 5.65 -9.98 -9.52
C SER A 161 5.44 -8.70 -8.68
N LEU A 162 4.50 -7.84 -9.06
CA LEU A 162 4.16 -6.61 -8.34
C LEU A 162 3.77 -6.89 -6.87
N ALA A 163 2.99 -7.93 -6.66
CA ALA A 163 2.59 -8.34 -5.32
C ALA A 163 3.72 -9.05 -4.54
N GLY A 164 4.77 -9.52 -5.18
CA GLY A 164 5.78 -10.38 -4.57
C GLY A 164 5.17 -11.70 -4.09
N HIS A 165 4.34 -12.34 -4.93
CA HIS A 165 3.83 -13.68 -4.72
C HIS A 165 4.75 -14.70 -5.38
N ARG A 166 5.17 -15.73 -4.65
CA ARG A 166 6.02 -16.81 -5.17
C ARG A 166 5.26 -17.79 -6.07
N SER A 167 3.93 -17.85 -5.93
CA SER A 167 3.06 -18.70 -6.72
C SER A 167 1.96 -17.87 -7.37
N ILE A 168 1.77 -18.10 -8.65
CA ILE A 168 0.67 -17.51 -9.43
C ILE A 168 -0.70 -17.88 -8.83
N ALA A 169 -0.84 -19.09 -8.28
CA ALA A 169 -2.07 -19.55 -7.64
C ALA A 169 -2.51 -18.63 -6.47
N VAL A 170 -1.56 -17.98 -5.79
CA VAL A 170 -1.90 -16.97 -4.77
C VAL A 170 -2.51 -15.74 -5.41
N THR A 171 -2.01 -15.32 -6.57
CA THR A 171 -2.51 -14.14 -7.29
C THR A 171 -3.87 -14.41 -7.92
N GLN A 172 -4.08 -15.60 -8.46
CA GLN A 172 -5.36 -16.00 -9.06
C GLN A 172 -6.56 -15.86 -8.12
N LYS A 173 -6.35 -16.02 -6.81
CA LYS A 173 -7.40 -15.82 -5.78
C LYS A 173 -7.90 -14.37 -5.69
N TYR A 174 -7.23 -13.43 -6.33
CA TYR A 174 -7.61 -12.02 -6.38
C TYR A 174 -8.24 -11.60 -7.71
N ILE A 175 -8.32 -12.54 -8.68
CA ILE A 175 -8.80 -12.28 -10.04
C ILE A 175 -10.14 -12.97 -10.17
N ASP A 176 -11.20 -12.20 -10.04
CA ASP A 176 -12.55 -12.66 -10.36
C ASP A 176 -12.82 -12.28 -11.83
N VAL A 177 -12.81 -13.27 -12.73
CA VAL A 177 -13.12 -13.05 -14.14
C VAL A 177 -14.61 -12.74 -14.27
N ASN A 178 -14.94 -11.66 -14.97
CA ASN A 178 -16.31 -11.26 -15.27
C ASN A 178 -16.52 -11.06 -16.78
N ASP A 179 -17.76 -10.97 -17.20
CA ASP A 179 -18.13 -10.86 -18.62
C ASP A 179 -17.55 -9.61 -19.30
N GLU A 180 -17.39 -8.51 -18.56
CA GLU A 180 -16.78 -7.28 -19.07
C GLU A 180 -15.29 -7.50 -19.41
N MET A 181 -14.55 -8.19 -18.54
CA MET A 181 -13.15 -8.55 -18.82
C MET A 181 -13.04 -9.44 -20.05
N ILE A 182 -13.97 -10.39 -20.23
CA ILE A 182 -13.99 -11.28 -21.40
C ILE A 182 -14.26 -10.48 -22.67
N ARG A 183 -15.28 -9.61 -22.67
CA ARG A 183 -15.60 -8.74 -23.82
C ARG A 183 -14.42 -7.84 -24.18
N ASN A 184 -13.85 -7.15 -23.21
CA ASN A 184 -12.71 -6.26 -23.45
C ASN A 184 -11.49 -7.01 -24.00
N ALA A 185 -11.28 -8.26 -23.61
CA ALA A 185 -10.16 -9.06 -24.12
C ALA A 185 -10.37 -9.43 -25.60
N VAL A 186 -11.60 -9.68 -26.05
CA VAL A 186 -11.92 -9.99 -27.45
C VAL A 186 -11.72 -8.77 -28.34
N GLU A 187 -11.99 -7.56 -27.85
CA GLU A 187 -11.80 -6.31 -28.60
C GLU A 187 -10.30 -5.93 -28.83
N LEU A 188 -9.38 -6.69 -28.26
CA LEU A 188 -7.93 -6.47 -28.45
C LEU A 188 -7.35 -7.19 -29.69
N VAL A 189 -8.15 -7.97 -30.43
CA VAL A 189 -7.72 -8.79 -31.59
C VAL A 189 -7.90 -8.04 -32.90
#